data_f1067cf2ad51850da4402a0c7a068519
#
_entry.id   f1067cf2ad51850da4402a0c7a068519
#
_cell.length_a   1.000
_cell.length_b   1.000
_cell.length_c   1.000
_cell.angle_alpha   90.00
_cell.angle_beta   90.00
_cell.angle_gamma   90.00
#
_symmetry.space_group_name_H-M   'P 1'
#
loop_
_entity.id
_entity.type
_entity.pdbx_description
1 polymer ?
#
loop_
_entity_poly.entity_id
_entity_poly.type
_entity_poly.pdbx_seq_one_letter_code
_entity_poly.pdbx_strand_id
1 'polypeptide(L)'
;KAAGVERVPRVTNVHDGSPQLEDSRTLEVANVVWCTGFHPGFSWIDLPVLGPQEPLHKRGVVGSEPGLYFIGLKFLYSVSSEQIQGIGRDADYIAKKIAAERKVRRAGRSVGDPSEERDVMASSAGA
;
A
#
# COMPACT_ATOMS: atom_id res chain seq x y z
N LYS A 1 3.94 -21.83 37.69
CA LYS A 1 2.63 -21.16 37.84
C LYS A 1 2.51 -20.30 36.60
N ALA A 2 1.58 -20.62 35.71
CA ALA A 2 1.24 -19.71 34.61
C ALA A 2 0.75 -18.40 35.23
N ALA A 3 1.37 -17.27 34.88
CA ALA A 3 0.88 -15.96 35.27
C ALA A 3 -0.54 -15.84 34.71
N GLY A 4 -1.54 -15.71 35.59
CA GLY A 4 -2.91 -15.55 35.17
C GLY A 4 -3.05 -14.25 34.40
N VAL A 5 -3.38 -14.32 33.11
CA VAL A 5 -3.73 -13.15 32.32
C VAL A 5 -5.23 -12.97 32.43
N GLU A 6 -5.66 -11.86 33.00
CA GLU A 6 -7.06 -11.46 33.05
C GLU A 6 -7.39 -10.56 31.87
N ARG A 7 -8.47 -10.89 31.16
CA ARG A 7 -9.04 -10.01 30.12
C ARG A 7 -10.09 -9.11 30.75
N VAL A 8 -9.91 -7.82 30.61
CA VAL A 8 -10.81 -6.80 31.15
C VAL A 8 -11.59 -6.13 30.02
N PRO A 9 -12.73 -5.45 30.34
CA PRO A 9 -13.45 -4.58 29.40
C PRO A 9 -12.56 -3.47 28.83
N ARG A 10 -13.06 -2.77 27.84
CA ARG A 10 -12.35 -1.68 27.17
C ARG A 10 -12.04 -0.55 28.15
N VAL A 11 -10.85 0.01 28.05
CA VAL A 11 -10.49 1.27 28.70
C VAL A 11 -11.19 2.42 27.97
N THR A 12 -11.96 3.22 28.69
CA THR A 12 -12.73 4.34 28.13
C THR A 12 -12.24 5.69 28.62
N ASN A 13 -11.56 5.72 29.77
CA ASN A 13 -11.09 6.97 30.38
C ASN A 13 -9.84 6.73 31.24
N VAL A 14 -9.32 7.80 31.83
CA VAL A 14 -8.28 7.78 32.86
C VAL A 14 -8.80 8.57 34.06
N HIS A 15 -8.76 7.97 35.24
CA HIS A 15 -9.12 8.60 36.51
C HIS A 15 -7.95 8.53 37.47
N ASP A 16 -7.49 9.67 37.97
CA ASP A 16 -6.32 9.79 38.86
C ASP A 16 -5.08 9.03 38.38
N GLY A 17 -4.78 9.11 37.06
CA GLY A 17 -3.63 8.44 36.45
C GLY A 17 -3.82 6.94 36.19
N SER A 18 -4.96 6.36 36.58
CA SER A 18 -5.28 4.94 36.39
C SER A 18 -6.32 4.71 35.30
N PRO A 19 -6.20 3.62 34.51
CA PRO A 19 -7.16 3.28 33.46
C PRO A 19 -8.55 3.01 34.05
N GLN A 20 -9.58 3.67 33.52
CA GLN A 20 -10.98 3.40 33.84
C GLN A 20 -11.62 2.59 32.72
N LEU A 21 -12.28 1.50 33.11
CA LEU A 21 -12.94 0.57 32.22
C LEU A 21 -14.36 1.01 31.87
N GLU A 22 -14.91 0.44 30.80
CA GLU A 22 -16.29 0.65 30.34
C GLU A 22 -17.34 0.29 31.41
N ASP A 23 -17.02 -0.65 32.31
CA ASP A 23 -17.84 -1.03 33.46
C ASP A 23 -17.61 -0.14 34.71
N SER A 24 -16.96 1.00 34.54
CA SER A 24 -16.64 1.99 35.57
C SER A 24 -15.60 1.56 36.61
N ARG A 25 -15.03 0.36 36.51
CA ARG A 25 -13.91 -0.07 37.37
C ARG A 25 -12.64 0.69 37.00
N THR A 26 -11.84 1.02 37.98
CA THR A 26 -10.48 1.56 37.79
C THR A 26 -9.45 0.46 38.03
N LEU A 27 -8.46 0.37 37.18
CA LEU A 27 -7.40 -0.61 37.29
C LEU A 27 -6.21 -0.01 38.06
N GLU A 28 -5.90 -0.57 39.22
CA GLU A 28 -4.65 -0.26 39.94
C GLU A 28 -3.52 -1.10 39.34
N VAL A 29 -2.74 -0.50 38.44
CA VAL A 29 -1.62 -1.15 37.75
C VAL A 29 -0.37 -0.30 37.85
N ALA A 30 0.78 -0.94 37.98
CA ALA A 30 2.07 -0.26 38.06
C ALA A 30 2.53 0.30 36.69
N ASN A 31 2.12 -0.34 35.60
CA ASN A 31 2.51 0.05 34.25
C ASN A 31 1.35 -0.13 33.27
N VAL A 32 1.24 0.78 32.32
CA VAL A 32 0.30 0.69 31.19
C VAL A 32 1.09 0.76 29.90
N VAL A 33 0.87 -0.21 29.01
CA VAL A 33 1.44 -0.21 27.65
C VAL A 33 0.32 0.01 26.64
N TRP A 34 0.34 1.15 25.97
CA TRP A 34 -0.63 1.50 24.96
C TRP A 34 -0.22 0.97 23.59
N CYS A 35 -0.98 0.01 23.06
CA CYS A 35 -0.79 -0.57 21.73
C CYS A 35 -1.93 -0.10 20.82
N THR A 36 -1.97 1.18 20.51
CA THR A 36 -3.10 1.82 19.79
C THR A 36 -2.99 1.73 18.26
N GLY A 37 -1.89 1.18 17.75
CA GLY A 37 -1.63 1.10 16.30
C GLY A 37 -1.26 2.45 15.69
N PHE A 38 -1.38 2.54 14.38
CA PHE A 38 -1.08 3.75 13.60
C PHE A 38 -2.24 4.08 12.68
N HIS A 39 -2.40 5.36 12.36
CA HIS A 39 -3.16 5.77 11.19
C HIS A 39 -2.19 5.82 10.00
N PRO A 40 -2.40 5.01 8.96
CA PRO A 40 -1.62 5.13 7.75
C PRO A 40 -1.88 6.50 7.12
N GLY A 41 -0.82 7.31 6.97
CA GLY A 41 -0.93 8.68 6.49
C GLY A 41 -0.92 8.73 4.96
N PHE A 42 -2.04 8.45 4.30
CA PHE A 42 -2.15 8.52 2.83
C PHE A 42 -2.70 9.85 2.32
N SER A 43 -2.97 10.83 3.19
CA SER A 43 -3.57 12.13 2.83
C SER A 43 -2.73 12.98 1.88
N TRP A 44 -1.46 12.65 1.69
CA TRP A 44 -0.58 13.31 0.72
C TRP A 44 -0.81 12.84 -0.73
N ILE A 45 -1.58 11.76 -0.93
CA ILE A 45 -1.92 11.25 -2.26
C ILE A 45 -3.22 11.93 -2.71
N ASP A 46 -3.08 12.88 -3.64
CA ASP A 46 -4.20 13.60 -4.24
C ASP A 46 -4.68 12.88 -5.51
N LEU A 47 -5.14 11.65 -5.36
CA LEU A 47 -5.69 10.81 -6.41
C LEU A 47 -6.92 10.05 -5.87
N PRO A 48 -7.94 9.78 -6.69
CA PRO A 48 -9.15 9.06 -6.27
C PRO A 48 -8.91 7.54 -6.13
N VAL A 49 -7.82 7.19 -5.48
CA VAL A 49 -7.39 5.78 -5.29
C VAL A 49 -7.50 5.30 -3.85
N LEU A 50 -7.95 6.18 -2.94
CA LEU A 50 -8.03 5.88 -1.52
C LEU A 50 -9.35 5.19 -1.19
N GLY A 51 -9.25 4.07 -0.48
CA GLY A 51 -10.36 3.45 0.23
C GLY A 51 -10.51 4.03 1.65
N PRO A 52 -11.39 3.46 2.48
CA PRO A 52 -11.66 3.97 3.84
C PRO A 52 -10.44 3.98 4.76
N GLN A 53 -9.48 3.10 4.57
CA GLN A 53 -8.30 2.95 5.43
C GLN A 53 -6.98 2.94 4.67
N GLU A 54 -6.98 2.46 3.42
CA GLU A 54 -5.79 2.33 2.59
C GLU A 54 -6.13 2.47 1.10
N PRO A 55 -5.12 2.64 0.23
CA PRO A 55 -5.34 2.69 -1.21
C PRO A 55 -6.01 1.44 -1.75
N LEU A 56 -6.92 1.61 -2.73
CA LEU A 56 -7.58 0.50 -3.42
C LEU A 56 -6.58 -0.17 -4.38
N HIS A 57 -6.16 -1.37 -4.04
CA HIS A 57 -5.16 -2.10 -4.81
C HIS A 57 -5.40 -3.60 -4.85
N LYS A 58 -4.81 -4.28 -5.82
CA LYS A 58 -4.67 -5.73 -5.83
C LYS A 58 -3.20 -6.08 -5.76
N ARG A 59 -2.74 -6.56 -4.60
CA ARG A 59 -1.34 -6.93 -4.35
C ARG A 59 -0.37 -5.79 -4.72
N GLY A 60 -0.69 -4.57 -4.28
CA GLY A 60 0.11 -3.37 -4.51
C GLY A 60 -0.07 -2.70 -5.87
N VAL A 61 -0.81 -3.30 -6.81
CA VAL A 61 -1.11 -2.70 -8.11
C VAL A 61 -2.43 -1.94 -8.04
N VAL A 62 -2.43 -0.66 -8.34
CA VAL A 62 -3.63 0.18 -8.41
C VAL A 62 -4.25 0.07 -9.80
N GLY A 63 -5.42 -0.58 -9.89
CA GLY A 63 -6.06 -0.84 -11.18
C GLY A 63 -6.67 0.40 -11.83
N SER A 64 -7.12 1.36 -11.02
CA SER A 64 -7.72 2.62 -11.49
C SER A 64 -6.68 3.66 -11.94
N GLU A 65 -5.40 3.50 -11.54
CA GLU A 65 -4.34 4.46 -11.85
C GLU A 65 -3.12 3.71 -12.42
N PRO A 66 -3.04 3.53 -13.74
CA PRO A 66 -1.94 2.82 -14.38
C PRO A 66 -0.58 3.48 -14.13
N GLY A 67 0.35 2.71 -13.57
CA GLY A 67 1.69 3.21 -13.21
C GLY A 67 1.84 3.54 -11.73
N LEU A 68 0.77 3.45 -10.93
CA LEU A 68 0.83 3.60 -9.49
C LEU A 68 0.89 2.23 -8.81
N TYR A 69 1.88 2.08 -7.93
CA TYR A 69 2.13 0.84 -7.20
C TYR A 69 2.47 1.11 -5.75
N PHE A 70 2.13 0.18 -4.87
CA PHE A 70 2.45 0.24 -3.45
C PHE A 70 3.27 -0.98 -3.03
N ILE A 71 4.24 -0.75 -2.14
CA ILE A 71 5.04 -1.77 -1.47
C ILE A 71 5.03 -1.48 0.02
N GLY A 72 5.06 -2.52 0.86
CA GLY A 72 5.12 -2.37 2.31
C GLY A 72 3.77 -2.12 2.99
N LEU A 73 2.67 -2.17 2.26
CA LEU A 73 1.34 -2.15 2.87
C LEU A 73 1.04 -3.47 3.58
N LYS A 74 0.14 -3.41 4.56
CA LYS A 74 -0.31 -4.58 5.30
C LYS A 74 -0.91 -5.62 4.35
N PHE A 75 -0.57 -6.87 4.55
CA PHE A 75 -1.16 -8.00 3.84
C PHE A 75 -1.16 -7.93 2.31
N LEU A 76 -0.21 -7.26 1.66
CA LEU A 76 -0.11 -7.28 0.20
C LEU A 76 -0.11 -8.71 -0.36
N TYR A 77 0.65 -9.59 0.27
CA TYR A 77 0.67 -11.03 0.02
C TYR A 77 0.47 -11.83 1.31
N SER A 78 1.09 -11.41 2.42
CA SER A 78 1.02 -12.06 3.72
C SER A 78 1.29 -11.06 4.84
N VAL A 79 1.17 -11.48 6.10
CA VAL A 79 1.55 -10.70 7.30
C VAL A 79 2.95 -10.12 7.20
N SER A 80 3.90 -10.82 6.55
CA SER A 80 5.28 -10.35 6.43
C SER A 80 5.50 -9.27 5.36
N SER A 81 4.48 -8.89 4.58
CA SER A 81 4.60 -7.88 3.51
C SER A 81 5.03 -6.49 4.02
N GLU A 82 4.69 -6.14 5.25
CA GLU A 82 5.11 -4.89 5.90
C GLU A 82 6.46 -5.02 6.65
N GLN A 83 7.09 -6.19 6.59
CA GLN A 83 8.33 -6.49 7.30
C GLN A 83 9.50 -6.65 6.33
N ILE A 84 10.73 -6.35 6.79
CA ILE A 84 11.96 -6.40 5.98
C ILE A 84 12.14 -7.75 5.27
N GLN A 85 11.85 -8.85 5.96
CA GLN A 85 11.99 -10.21 5.39
C GLN A 85 10.95 -10.56 4.34
N GLY A 86 9.83 -9.85 4.27
CA GLY A 86 8.73 -10.14 3.34
C GLY A 86 8.63 -9.18 2.15
N ILE A 87 9.12 -7.95 2.31
CA ILE A 87 8.98 -6.89 1.31
C ILE A 87 9.67 -7.21 -0.01
N GLY A 88 10.78 -7.95 0.01
CA GLY A 88 11.54 -8.32 -1.20
C GLY A 88 10.70 -9.13 -2.20
N ARG A 89 9.85 -10.05 -1.72
CA ARG A 89 8.94 -10.82 -2.57
C ARG A 89 7.88 -9.94 -3.25
N ASP A 90 7.36 -8.96 -2.53
CA ASP A 90 6.36 -8.05 -3.07
C ASP A 90 7.00 -7.07 -4.05
N ALA A 91 8.22 -6.61 -3.77
CA ALA A 91 9.03 -5.80 -4.68
C ALA A 91 9.33 -6.53 -6.00
N ASP A 92 9.72 -7.82 -5.96
CA ASP A 92 9.94 -8.64 -7.15
C ASP A 92 8.67 -8.78 -8.00
N TYR A 93 7.51 -9.00 -7.36
CA TYR A 93 6.23 -9.05 -8.04
C TYR A 93 5.90 -7.73 -8.75
N ILE A 94 6.05 -6.59 -8.08
CA ILE A 94 5.79 -5.26 -8.65
C ILE A 94 6.77 -4.97 -9.80
N ALA A 95 8.06 -5.26 -9.63
CA ALA A 95 9.07 -5.07 -10.68
C ALA A 95 8.74 -5.87 -11.96
N LYS A 96 8.29 -7.13 -11.82
CA LYS A 96 7.84 -7.95 -12.95
C LYS A 96 6.60 -7.37 -13.63
N LYS A 97 5.65 -6.81 -12.87
CA LYS A 97 4.47 -6.12 -13.42
C LYS A 97 4.87 -4.89 -14.23
N ILE A 98 5.71 -4.03 -13.67
CA ILE A 98 6.22 -2.83 -14.36
C ILE A 98 6.94 -3.22 -15.67
N ALA A 99 7.80 -4.25 -15.63
CA ALA A 99 8.51 -4.71 -16.82
C ALA A 99 7.57 -5.23 -17.91
N ALA A 100 6.52 -5.96 -17.54
CA ALA A 100 5.52 -6.47 -18.48
C ALA A 100 4.71 -5.32 -19.12
N GLU A 101 4.26 -4.36 -18.34
CA GLU A 101 3.51 -3.20 -18.83
C GLU A 101 4.36 -2.33 -19.77
N ARG A 102 5.64 -2.12 -19.45
CA ARG A 102 6.58 -1.40 -20.33
C ARG A 102 6.77 -2.09 -21.68
N LYS A 103 6.82 -3.42 -21.71
CA LYS A 103 6.89 -4.18 -22.99
C LYS A 103 5.67 -3.96 -23.84
N VAL A 104 4.47 -4.04 -23.25
CA VAL A 104 3.20 -3.81 -23.96
C VAL A 104 3.12 -2.38 -24.51
N ARG A 105 3.48 -1.38 -23.69
CA ARG A 105 3.47 0.03 -24.13
C ARG A 105 4.47 0.29 -25.27
N ARG A 106 5.64 -0.34 -25.25
CA ARG A 106 6.62 -0.23 -26.34
C ARG A 106 6.12 -0.89 -27.63
N ALA A 107 5.55 -2.09 -27.54
CA ALA A 107 4.98 -2.78 -28.69
C ALA A 107 3.82 -1.99 -29.32
N GLY A 108 2.92 -1.41 -28.51
CA GLY A 108 1.83 -0.57 -28.99
C GLY A 108 2.28 0.75 -29.64
N ARG A 109 3.43 1.28 -29.23
CA ARG A 109 3.99 2.52 -29.80
C ARG A 109 4.71 2.29 -31.13
N SER A 110 5.24 1.10 -31.35
CA SER A 110 5.93 0.72 -32.60
C SER A 110 4.94 0.45 -33.75
N VAL A 111 3.66 0.26 -33.49
CA VAL A 111 2.62 0.01 -34.51
C VAL A 111 1.92 1.30 -34.96
N GLY A 112 2.18 2.44 -34.32
CA GLY A 112 1.43 3.69 -34.54
C GLY A 112 2.26 4.94 -34.85
N ASP A 113 3.51 4.81 -35.35
CA ASP A 113 4.32 5.98 -35.76
C ASP A 113 4.29 6.13 -37.29
N PRO A 114 3.42 7.05 -37.85
CA PRO A 114 3.37 7.32 -39.28
C PRO A 114 4.50 8.25 -39.75
N SER A 115 5.50 8.53 -38.92
CA SER A 115 6.58 9.46 -39.27
C SER A 115 7.62 8.88 -40.22
N GLU A 116 7.74 7.54 -40.31
CA GLU A 116 8.66 6.90 -41.29
C GLU A 116 8.13 6.90 -42.75
N GLU A 117 6.82 7.04 -42.98
CA GLU A 117 6.30 7.07 -44.34
C GLU A 117 6.51 8.42 -45.06
N ARG A 118 6.85 9.50 -44.37
CA ARG A 118 7.06 10.82 -44.98
C ARG A 118 8.44 11.00 -45.59
N ASP A 119 9.46 10.30 -45.10
CA ASP A 119 10.82 10.44 -45.64
C ASP A 119 11.04 9.61 -46.93
N VAL A 120 10.25 8.57 -47.14
CA VAL A 120 10.36 7.76 -48.40
C VAL A 120 9.73 8.46 -49.59
N MET A 121 8.69 9.28 -49.37
CA MET A 121 8.06 10.03 -50.50
C MET A 121 8.80 11.31 -50.88
N ALA A 122 9.60 11.88 -50.01
CA ALA A 122 10.40 13.07 -50.34
C ALA A 122 11.64 12.75 -51.21
N SER A 123 12.12 11.49 -51.19
CA SER A 123 13.29 11.09 -51.97
C SER A 123 12.98 10.66 -53.41
N SER A 124 11.71 10.48 -53.80
CA SER A 124 11.35 10.02 -55.16
C SER A 124 10.88 11.13 -56.10
N ALA A 125 10.86 12.40 -55.64
CA ALA A 125 10.38 13.56 -56.44
C ALA A 125 11.52 14.44 -56.97
N GLY A 126 12.77 13.95 -56.97
CA GLY A 126 13.95 14.71 -57.42
C GLY A 126 14.82 13.92 -58.36
N ALA A 127 14.26 13.42 -59.48
CA ALA A 127 15.04 12.91 -60.62
C ALA A 127 14.33 13.26 -61.95
#